data_7229fdad808679ed78a956da5d9db330
#
_entry.id   7229fdad808679ed78a956da5d9db330
#
_cell.length_a   1.000
_cell.length_b   1.000
_cell.length_c   1.000
_cell.angle_alpha   90.00
_cell.angle_beta   90.00
_cell.angle_gamma   90.00
#
_symmetry.space_group_name_H-M   'P 1'
#
loop_
_entity.id
_entity.type
_entity.pdbx_description
1 polymer ?
#
loop_
_entity_poly.entity_id
_entity_poly.type
_entity_poly.pdbx_seq_one_letter_code
_entity_poly.pdbx_strand_id
1 'polypeptide(L)'
;MKIDLTDTNSSKINKAILRGRRAVGTPAVGAVLTLVVVTDEENAYDSVRAANDASREHPSRTLVVIKRHARSPRGRHETRLDAEVRLGTDAGSGETVLLRLHGELGARADSVVLPLLLPDAPVVVWWPVDAPEVPSLDPLGALAQRRITDMYAVEDPLAALEARAASYAPGDTDLAWTRLTPWRSMLAAALDQAPLAVTSAAVESEAENPSAELLARWFEVRLRVPVDRVVTDGPVVTGVRMDTADGEIRIDRPEGPVGRLAIPGQPSRVLALKVRTTAELIAEELRRLDPDEAYAAALRGRA
;
A
#
# COMPACT_ATOMS: atom_id res chain seq x y z
N MET A 1 -21.43 16.59 0.58
CA MET A 1 -21.27 18.00 0.18
C MET A 1 -19.96 18.15 -0.60
N LYS A 2 -20.03 18.74 -1.80
CA LYS A 2 -18.89 18.99 -2.69
C LYS A 2 -18.68 20.49 -2.88
N ILE A 3 -17.41 20.96 -2.83
CA ILE A 3 -17.03 22.36 -3.06
C ILE A 3 -15.87 22.38 -4.05
N ASP A 4 -16.08 23.01 -5.20
CA ASP A 4 -15.05 23.18 -6.23
C ASP A 4 -14.39 24.56 -6.07
N LEU A 5 -13.06 24.59 -6.20
CA LEU A 5 -12.22 25.77 -6.11
C LEU A 5 -11.25 25.80 -7.30
N THR A 6 -11.33 26.83 -8.10
CA THR A 6 -10.44 27.05 -9.25
C THR A 6 -9.46 28.18 -8.91
N ASP A 7 -8.21 28.05 -9.35
CA ASP A 7 -7.12 28.99 -9.10
C ASP A 7 -7.04 29.41 -7.61
N THR A 8 -6.84 28.40 -6.77
CA THR A 8 -6.95 28.51 -5.31
C THR A 8 -5.60 28.43 -4.61
N ASN A 9 -5.62 28.36 -3.28
CA ASN A 9 -4.46 28.10 -2.42
C ASN A 9 -4.89 27.39 -1.14
N SER A 10 -3.92 26.86 -0.39
CA SER A 10 -4.16 26.07 0.83
C SER A 10 -4.98 26.83 1.89
N SER A 11 -4.85 28.16 2.01
CA SER A 11 -5.65 28.96 2.94
C SER A 11 -7.13 28.99 2.55
N LYS A 12 -7.45 29.15 1.24
CA LYS A 12 -8.83 29.12 0.74
C LYS A 12 -9.43 27.72 0.89
N ILE A 13 -8.62 26.66 0.67
CA ILE A 13 -9.04 25.26 0.84
C ILE A 13 -9.38 25.02 2.32
N ASN A 14 -8.55 25.40 3.28
CA ASN A 14 -8.82 25.27 4.70
C ASN A 14 -10.10 26.02 5.12
N LYS A 15 -10.34 27.21 4.58
CA LYS A 15 -11.59 27.97 4.81
C LYS A 15 -12.81 27.22 4.24
N ALA A 16 -12.66 26.56 3.08
CA ALA A 16 -13.73 25.77 2.48
C ALA A 16 -14.05 24.53 3.33
N ILE A 17 -13.03 23.80 3.82
CA ILE A 17 -13.19 22.68 4.74
C ILE A 17 -13.95 23.11 6.00
N LEU A 18 -13.52 24.18 6.65
CA LEU A 18 -14.16 24.69 7.88
C LEU A 18 -15.64 25.10 7.66
N ARG A 19 -15.92 25.78 6.54
CA ARG A 19 -17.29 26.15 6.17
C ARG A 19 -18.15 24.92 5.88
N GLY A 20 -17.60 23.97 5.13
CA GLY A 20 -18.30 22.75 4.79
C GLY A 20 -18.62 21.88 6.02
N ARG A 21 -17.69 21.74 6.96
CA ARG A 21 -17.93 21.02 8.24
C ARG A 21 -19.09 21.63 9.03
N ARG A 22 -19.15 22.97 9.12
CA ARG A 22 -20.27 23.67 9.80
C ARG A 22 -21.60 23.43 9.09
N ALA A 23 -21.60 23.39 7.76
CA ALA A 23 -22.83 23.18 6.99
C ALA A 23 -23.36 21.74 7.06
N VAL A 24 -22.47 20.75 7.14
CA VAL A 24 -22.86 19.33 7.23
C VAL A 24 -23.14 18.90 8.68
N GLY A 25 -22.79 19.74 9.67
CA GLY A 25 -22.95 19.41 11.10
C GLY A 25 -22.03 18.27 11.56
N THR A 26 -20.98 17.99 10.79
CA THR A 26 -20.02 16.93 11.14
C THR A 26 -19.06 17.46 12.20
N PRO A 27 -18.91 16.78 13.36
CA PRO A 27 -17.92 17.18 14.35
C PRO A 27 -16.51 17.16 13.72
N ALA A 28 -15.66 18.09 14.14
CA ALA A 28 -14.23 18.08 13.73
C ALA A 28 -13.44 16.87 14.27
N VAL A 29 -14.12 15.99 14.99
CA VAL A 29 -13.55 14.91 15.80
C VAL A 29 -13.77 13.58 15.08
N GLY A 30 -12.68 12.97 14.64
CA GLY A 30 -12.74 11.62 14.10
C GLY A 30 -11.56 11.23 13.21
N ALA A 31 -10.98 12.18 12.48
CA ALA A 31 -9.81 11.85 11.68
C ALA A 31 -8.58 11.72 12.58
N VAL A 32 -7.96 10.54 12.59
CA VAL A 32 -6.81 10.20 13.45
C VAL A 32 -5.47 10.31 12.74
N LEU A 33 -5.49 10.48 11.42
CA LEU A 33 -4.31 10.61 10.57
C LEU A 33 -4.62 11.42 9.30
N THR A 34 -3.58 11.85 8.61
CA THR A 34 -3.68 12.35 7.23
C THR A 34 -3.16 11.30 6.26
N LEU A 35 -3.98 10.86 5.32
CA LEU A 35 -3.59 10.04 4.19
C LEU A 35 -3.36 10.93 2.96
N VAL A 36 -2.15 10.98 2.45
CA VAL A 36 -1.80 11.67 1.21
C VAL A 36 -1.69 10.63 0.11
N VAL A 37 -2.53 10.71 -0.90
CA VAL A 37 -2.49 9.85 -2.10
C VAL A 37 -1.88 10.64 -3.23
N VAL A 38 -0.79 10.15 -3.81
CA VAL A 38 -0.11 10.82 -4.93
C VAL A 38 -0.32 10.02 -6.19
N THR A 39 -1.04 10.59 -7.15
CA THR A 39 -1.47 9.88 -8.37
C THR A 39 -1.57 10.83 -9.57
N ASP A 40 -1.90 10.29 -10.72
CA ASP A 40 -2.28 11.03 -11.91
C ASP A 40 -3.82 11.16 -12.04
N GLU A 41 -4.28 11.82 -13.11
CA GLU A 41 -5.72 12.02 -13.36
C GLU A 41 -6.44 10.71 -13.76
N GLU A 42 -5.72 9.79 -14.41
CA GLU A 42 -6.24 8.53 -14.94
C GLU A 42 -6.58 7.56 -13.81
N ASN A 43 -5.70 7.48 -12.82
CA ASN A 43 -5.81 6.59 -11.66
C ASN A 43 -6.51 7.24 -10.45
N ALA A 44 -6.84 8.54 -10.53
CA ALA A 44 -7.38 9.30 -9.40
C ALA A 44 -8.71 8.74 -8.88
N TYR A 45 -9.60 8.30 -9.77
CA TYR A 45 -10.92 7.79 -9.37
C TYR A 45 -10.82 6.55 -8.49
N ASP A 46 -10.05 5.55 -8.93
CA ASP A 46 -9.89 4.28 -8.20
C ASP A 46 -9.10 4.47 -6.92
N SER A 47 -8.10 5.36 -6.94
CA SER A 47 -7.32 5.72 -5.75
C SER A 47 -8.17 6.40 -4.67
N VAL A 48 -9.01 7.36 -5.07
CA VAL A 48 -9.98 8.03 -4.16
C VAL A 48 -10.97 7.01 -3.57
N ARG A 49 -11.48 6.11 -4.40
CA ARG A 49 -12.40 5.07 -3.95
C ARG A 49 -11.76 4.16 -2.92
N ALA A 50 -10.54 3.66 -3.20
CA ALA A 50 -9.82 2.80 -2.27
C ALA A 50 -9.51 3.51 -0.94
N ALA A 51 -9.08 4.78 -0.99
CA ALA A 51 -8.82 5.58 0.20
C ALA A 51 -10.10 5.84 1.03
N ASN A 52 -11.22 6.15 0.37
CA ASN A 52 -12.50 6.36 1.04
C ASN A 52 -13.04 5.09 1.69
N ASP A 53 -12.89 3.93 1.04
CA ASP A 53 -13.29 2.65 1.61
C ASP A 53 -12.40 2.27 2.79
N ALA A 54 -11.08 2.48 2.73
CA ALA A 54 -10.15 2.29 3.84
C ALA A 54 -10.44 3.23 5.03
N SER A 55 -10.90 4.46 4.75
CA SER A 55 -11.25 5.45 5.78
C SER A 55 -12.45 5.04 6.67
N ARG A 56 -13.21 4.03 6.28
CA ARG A 56 -14.29 3.47 7.13
C ARG A 56 -13.75 2.76 8.36
N GLU A 57 -12.58 2.13 8.25
CA GLU A 57 -11.90 1.49 9.38
C GLU A 57 -10.99 2.49 10.12
N HIS A 58 -10.34 3.39 9.38
CA HIS A 58 -9.40 4.38 9.92
C HIS A 58 -9.78 5.78 9.45
N PRO A 59 -10.69 6.49 10.16
CA PRO A 59 -11.11 7.83 9.79
C PRO A 59 -9.93 8.77 9.57
N SER A 60 -9.82 9.32 8.37
CA SER A 60 -8.68 10.11 7.95
C SER A 60 -9.09 11.39 7.22
N ARG A 61 -8.19 12.38 7.25
CA ARG A 61 -8.18 13.41 6.21
C ARG A 61 -7.44 12.84 5.01
N THR A 62 -8.13 12.68 3.88
CA THR A 62 -7.52 12.22 2.63
C THR A 62 -7.19 13.41 1.74
N LEU A 63 -5.91 13.60 1.40
CA LEU A 63 -5.43 14.58 0.46
C LEU A 63 -4.96 13.86 -0.81
N VAL A 64 -5.67 14.03 -1.91
CA VAL A 64 -5.34 13.38 -3.18
C VAL A 64 -4.60 14.38 -4.06
N VAL A 65 -3.31 14.18 -4.22
CA VAL A 65 -2.41 15.01 -5.02
C VAL A 65 -2.37 14.45 -6.44
N ILE A 66 -2.99 15.15 -7.36
CA ILE A 66 -3.03 14.79 -8.77
C ILE A 66 -2.00 15.65 -9.50
N LYS A 67 -0.88 15.02 -9.89
CA LYS A 67 0.17 15.68 -10.66
C LYS A 67 -0.24 15.72 -12.14
N ARG A 68 -0.54 16.90 -12.65
CA ARG A 68 -0.87 17.09 -14.06
C ARG A 68 0.36 17.44 -14.87
N HIS A 69 0.80 16.54 -15.72
CA HIS A 69 1.83 16.81 -16.70
C HIS A 69 1.23 17.59 -17.87
N ALA A 70 1.81 18.76 -18.16
CA ALA A 70 1.37 19.55 -19.28
C ALA A 70 1.68 18.84 -20.61
N ARG A 71 0.65 18.59 -21.42
CA ARG A 71 0.77 17.97 -22.75
C ARG A 71 1.44 18.89 -23.79
N SER A 72 1.57 20.19 -23.51
CA SER A 72 2.20 21.16 -24.40
C SER A 72 3.26 22.00 -23.67
N PRO A 73 4.30 22.50 -24.39
CA PRO A 73 5.31 23.38 -23.79
C PRO A 73 4.73 24.65 -23.17
N ARG A 74 3.66 25.22 -23.75
CA ARG A 74 2.99 26.43 -23.23
C ARG A 74 2.27 26.17 -21.91
N GLY A 75 1.67 25.00 -21.71
CA GLY A 75 1.00 24.62 -20.46
C GLY A 75 1.96 24.31 -19.29
N ARG A 76 3.27 24.15 -19.54
CA ARG A 76 4.27 23.89 -18.50
C ARG A 76 4.53 25.09 -17.61
N HIS A 77 4.24 26.31 -18.08
CA HIS A 77 4.51 27.55 -17.36
C HIS A 77 3.29 28.05 -16.56
N GLU A 78 2.13 27.43 -16.72
CA GLU A 78 0.93 27.83 -15.99
C GLU A 78 0.91 27.17 -14.62
N THR A 79 1.37 27.90 -13.60
CA THR A 79 1.36 27.47 -12.21
C THR A 79 -0.02 27.74 -11.62
N ARG A 80 -0.84 26.69 -11.41
CA ARG A 80 -2.20 26.79 -10.89
C ARG A 80 -2.54 25.63 -9.97
N LEU A 81 -3.29 25.90 -8.93
CA LEU A 81 -3.91 24.91 -8.06
C LEU A 81 -5.43 24.94 -8.22
N ASP A 82 -6.01 23.83 -8.61
CA ASP A 82 -7.45 23.59 -8.51
C ASP A 82 -7.71 22.59 -7.41
N ALA A 83 -8.81 22.73 -6.68
CA ALA A 83 -9.15 21.82 -5.59
C ALA A 83 -10.64 21.50 -5.56
N GLU A 84 -10.93 20.28 -5.08
CA GLU A 84 -12.28 19.80 -4.84
C GLU A 84 -12.35 19.26 -3.41
N VAL A 85 -13.19 19.87 -2.57
CA VAL A 85 -13.40 19.43 -1.19
C VAL A 85 -14.67 18.62 -1.09
N ARG A 86 -14.57 17.38 -0.59
CA ARG A 86 -15.71 16.47 -0.34
C ARG A 86 -15.84 16.23 1.15
N LEU A 87 -17.06 16.31 1.65
CA LEU A 87 -17.40 16.17 3.08
C LEU A 87 -18.70 15.36 3.26
N GLY A 88 -18.78 14.66 4.38
CA GLY A 88 -19.94 13.82 4.69
C GLY A 88 -19.98 12.58 3.79
N THR A 89 -21.17 12.19 3.32
CA THR A 89 -21.39 10.99 2.51
C THR A 89 -20.53 10.90 1.24
N ASP A 90 -20.09 12.04 0.71
CA ASP A 90 -19.26 12.12 -0.49
C ASP A 90 -17.75 11.85 -0.21
N ALA A 91 -17.38 11.75 1.07
CA ALA A 91 -16.00 11.54 1.52
C ALA A 91 -15.81 10.27 2.36
N GLY A 92 -16.76 9.34 2.34
CA GLY A 92 -16.74 8.19 3.25
C GLY A 92 -16.94 8.62 4.70
N SER A 93 -16.10 8.13 5.63
CA SER A 93 -16.14 8.48 7.06
C SER A 93 -15.26 9.66 7.45
N GLY A 94 -14.55 10.27 6.49
CA GLY A 94 -13.61 11.37 6.72
C GLY A 94 -13.91 12.61 5.90
N GLU A 95 -12.87 13.30 5.50
CA GLU A 95 -12.90 14.40 4.55
C GLU A 95 -11.90 14.14 3.44
N THR A 96 -12.26 14.39 2.20
CA THR A 96 -11.40 14.17 1.04
C THR A 96 -11.19 15.48 0.29
N VAL A 97 -9.94 15.81 0.02
CA VAL A 97 -9.56 16.98 -0.77
C VAL A 97 -8.74 16.52 -1.97
N LEU A 98 -9.26 16.74 -3.17
CA LEU A 98 -8.51 16.52 -4.40
C LEU A 98 -7.78 17.81 -4.76
N LEU A 99 -6.48 17.69 -5.02
CA LEU A 99 -5.57 18.79 -5.34
C LEU A 99 -5.00 18.55 -6.74
N ARG A 100 -5.42 19.33 -7.72
CA ARG A 100 -4.87 19.26 -9.08
C ARG A 100 -3.78 20.30 -9.23
N LEU A 101 -2.54 19.83 -9.31
CA LEU A 101 -1.35 20.66 -9.39
C LEU A 101 -0.91 20.81 -10.84
N HIS A 102 -0.89 22.05 -11.32
CA HIS A 102 -0.48 22.38 -12.68
C HIS A 102 0.91 23.01 -12.69
N GLY A 103 1.69 22.74 -13.71
CA GLY A 103 3.01 23.32 -13.93
C GLY A 103 4.01 22.97 -12.81
N GLU A 104 4.74 23.95 -12.35
CA GLU A 104 5.82 23.78 -11.35
C GLU A 104 5.32 23.36 -9.95
N LEU A 105 4.02 23.52 -9.66
CA LEU A 105 3.46 23.07 -8.37
C LEU A 105 3.56 21.55 -8.19
N GLY A 106 3.56 20.78 -9.28
CA GLY A 106 3.75 19.33 -9.20
C GLY A 106 5.07 18.92 -8.54
N ALA A 107 6.14 19.71 -8.75
CA ALA A 107 7.45 19.50 -8.14
C ALA A 107 7.54 19.99 -6.69
N ARG A 108 6.61 20.84 -6.25
CA ARG A 108 6.53 21.44 -4.91
C ARG A 108 5.21 21.11 -4.21
N ALA A 109 4.73 19.87 -4.40
CA ALA A 109 3.47 19.41 -3.82
C ALA A 109 3.44 19.49 -2.29
N ASP A 110 4.59 19.34 -1.64
CA ASP A 110 4.78 19.50 -0.20
C ASP A 110 4.34 20.88 0.31
N SER A 111 4.64 21.95 -0.42
CA SER A 111 4.26 23.33 -0.06
C SER A 111 2.73 23.54 -0.06
N VAL A 112 2.01 22.78 -0.88
CA VAL A 112 0.54 22.82 -0.95
C VAL A 112 -0.06 21.93 0.15
N VAL A 113 0.52 20.75 0.37
CA VAL A 113 0.01 19.71 1.29
C VAL A 113 0.26 20.08 2.75
N LEU A 114 1.46 20.55 3.09
CA LEU A 114 1.87 20.82 4.47
C LEU A 114 0.86 21.67 5.26
N PRO A 115 0.32 22.80 4.73
CA PRO A 115 -0.69 23.59 5.45
C PRO A 115 -2.06 22.92 5.58
N LEU A 116 -2.29 21.80 4.89
CA LEU A 116 -3.54 21.04 4.89
C LEU A 116 -3.48 19.80 5.80
N LEU A 117 -2.32 19.44 6.33
CA LEU A 117 -2.17 18.33 7.26
C LEU A 117 -2.97 18.56 8.54
N LEU A 118 -3.39 17.47 9.19
CA LEU A 118 -3.96 17.55 10.53
C LEU A 118 -2.83 17.86 11.53
N PRO A 119 -3.01 18.84 12.41
CA PRO A 119 -2.04 19.10 13.47
C PRO A 119 -1.86 17.86 14.37
N ASP A 120 -0.63 17.58 14.75
CA ASP A 120 -0.24 16.55 15.72
C ASP A 120 -0.75 15.12 15.36
N ALA A 121 -1.16 14.90 14.12
CA ALA A 121 -1.61 13.61 13.61
C ALA A 121 -0.56 12.99 12.66
N PRO A 122 -0.40 11.67 12.66
CA PRO A 122 0.53 11.01 11.74
C PRO A 122 0.14 11.23 10.27
N VAL A 123 1.15 11.25 9.42
CA VAL A 123 1.01 11.37 7.97
C VAL A 123 1.41 10.07 7.32
N VAL A 124 0.56 9.56 6.45
CA VAL A 124 0.83 8.42 5.58
C VAL A 124 0.81 8.89 4.14
N VAL A 125 1.80 8.52 3.34
CA VAL A 125 1.81 8.80 1.90
C VAL A 125 1.69 7.49 1.15
N TRP A 126 0.78 7.44 0.18
CA TRP A 126 0.57 6.31 -0.70
C TRP A 126 0.70 6.73 -2.16
N TRP A 127 1.53 6.01 -2.90
CA TRP A 127 1.66 6.09 -4.35
C TRP A 127 1.05 4.82 -4.96
N PRO A 128 -0.18 4.87 -5.49
CA PRO A 128 -0.78 3.75 -6.20
C PRO A 128 -0.08 3.44 -7.52
N VAL A 129 0.50 4.45 -8.15
CA VAL A 129 1.30 4.41 -9.38
C VAL A 129 2.44 5.41 -9.28
N ASP A 130 3.43 5.31 -10.16
CA ASP A 130 4.54 6.27 -10.32
C ASP A 130 5.24 6.65 -8.99
N ALA A 131 5.46 5.65 -8.13
CA ALA A 131 6.17 5.88 -6.88
C ALA A 131 7.60 6.38 -7.14
N PRO A 132 8.10 7.36 -6.34
CA PRO A 132 9.45 7.88 -6.50
C PRO A 132 10.49 6.77 -6.28
N GLU A 133 11.65 6.90 -6.91
CA GLU A 133 12.76 5.95 -6.79
C GLU A 133 13.18 5.76 -5.32
N VAL A 134 13.26 6.86 -4.56
CA VAL A 134 13.55 6.85 -3.12
C VAL A 134 12.40 7.56 -2.37
N PRO A 135 11.37 6.82 -1.89
CA PRO A 135 10.19 7.41 -1.26
C PRO A 135 10.48 8.31 -0.07
N SER A 136 11.49 7.99 0.72
CA SER A 136 11.87 8.77 1.91
C SER A 136 12.51 10.13 1.58
N LEU A 137 13.03 10.31 0.36
CA LEU A 137 13.62 11.56 -0.12
C LEU A 137 12.64 12.38 -0.96
N ASP A 138 11.49 11.83 -1.35
CA ASP A 138 10.43 12.61 -2.00
C ASP A 138 9.91 13.69 -1.03
N PRO A 139 9.65 14.93 -1.48
CA PRO A 139 9.18 16.01 -0.60
C PRO A 139 7.92 15.68 0.21
N LEU A 140 6.98 14.89 -0.35
CA LEU A 140 5.81 14.41 0.38
C LEU A 140 6.17 13.22 1.29
N GLY A 141 7.02 12.32 0.80
CA GLY A 141 7.49 11.18 1.57
C GLY A 141 8.27 11.56 2.83
N ALA A 142 9.02 12.66 2.78
CA ALA A 142 9.73 13.21 3.93
C ALA A 142 8.81 13.72 5.05
N LEU A 143 7.54 14.02 4.75
CA LEU A 143 6.52 14.40 5.73
C LEU A 143 5.89 13.18 6.44
N ALA A 144 6.10 11.97 5.92
CA ALA A 144 5.36 10.80 6.31
C ALA A 144 6.09 9.91 7.33
N GLN A 145 5.34 9.39 8.31
CA GLN A 145 5.76 8.29 9.16
C GLN A 145 5.69 6.95 8.42
N ARG A 146 4.74 6.80 7.49
CA ARG A 146 4.59 5.61 6.66
C ARG A 146 4.47 5.97 5.18
N ARG A 147 5.21 5.27 4.34
CA ARG A 147 5.26 5.45 2.88
C ARG A 147 4.91 4.14 2.21
N ILE A 148 3.83 4.14 1.44
CA ILE A 148 3.24 2.95 0.83
C ILE A 148 3.42 3.02 -0.68
N THR A 149 4.03 1.99 -1.26
CA THR A 149 4.17 1.81 -2.71
C THR A 149 3.44 0.55 -3.17
N ASP A 150 3.33 0.32 -4.48
CA ASP A 150 2.79 -0.91 -5.04
C ASP A 150 3.65 -1.37 -6.23
N MET A 151 4.47 -2.38 -6.03
CA MET A 151 5.33 -2.97 -7.07
C MET A 151 4.53 -3.68 -8.18
N TYR A 152 3.22 -3.93 -7.98
CA TYR A 152 2.38 -4.43 -9.07
C TYR A 152 1.97 -3.35 -10.08
N ALA A 153 2.24 -2.09 -9.79
CA ALA A 153 1.89 -0.96 -10.67
C ALA A 153 3.07 -0.50 -11.57
N VAL A 154 4.11 -1.30 -11.71
CA VAL A 154 5.29 -0.99 -12.53
C VAL A 154 5.53 -2.08 -13.58
N GLU A 155 6.25 -1.73 -14.66
CA GLU A 155 6.54 -2.66 -15.77
C GLU A 155 7.47 -3.81 -15.35
N ASP A 156 8.47 -3.54 -14.49
CA ASP A 156 9.43 -4.53 -13.99
C ASP A 156 9.36 -4.60 -12.45
N PRO A 157 8.48 -5.46 -11.91
CA PRO A 157 8.28 -5.58 -10.46
C PRO A 157 9.50 -6.08 -9.70
N LEU A 158 10.34 -6.92 -10.33
CA LEU A 158 11.53 -7.47 -9.67
C LEU A 158 12.67 -6.44 -9.63
N ALA A 159 12.87 -5.67 -10.70
CA ALA A 159 13.80 -4.54 -10.66
C ALA A 159 13.35 -3.48 -9.64
N ALA A 160 12.05 -3.21 -9.53
CA ALA A 160 11.51 -2.33 -8.52
C ALA A 160 11.77 -2.84 -7.09
N LEU A 161 11.65 -4.15 -6.87
CA LEU A 161 11.97 -4.78 -5.58
C LEU A 161 13.44 -4.56 -5.18
N GLU A 162 14.38 -4.74 -6.11
CA GLU A 162 15.80 -4.48 -5.85
C GLU A 162 16.07 -3.00 -5.57
N ALA A 163 15.45 -2.09 -6.32
CA ALA A 163 15.55 -0.66 -6.08
C ALA A 163 15.01 -0.27 -4.70
N ARG A 164 13.88 -0.85 -4.26
CA ARG A 164 13.33 -0.66 -2.92
C ARG A 164 14.25 -1.23 -1.84
N ALA A 165 14.88 -2.39 -2.08
CA ALA A 165 15.85 -2.96 -1.15
C ALA A 165 17.05 -2.04 -0.94
N ALA A 166 17.57 -1.46 -2.02
CA ALA A 166 18.72 -0.54 -1.99
C ALA A 166 18.39 0.81 -1.33
N SER A 167 17.13 1.29 -1.45
CA SER A 167 16.71 2.62 -0.99
C SER A 167 15.86 2.62 0.30
N TYR A 168 15.65 1.45 0.91
CA TYR A 168 14.77 1.30 2.07
C TYR A 168 15.09 2.25 3.22
N ALA A 169 14.08 2.93 3.71
CA ALA A 169 14.11 3.69 4.96
C ALA A 169 13.02 3.20 5.93
N PRO A 170 13.23 3.28 7.26
CA PRO A 170 12.18 2.91 8.23
C PRO A 170 10.87 3.65 7.95
N GLY A 171 9.76 2.90 7.92
CA GLY A 171 8.44 3.41 7.55
C GLY A 171 8.06 3.19 6.07
N ASP A 172 8.99 2.75 5.22
CA ASP A 172 8.65 2.27 3.87
C ASP A 172 7.98 0.91 3.93
N THR A 173 6.98 0.72 3.08
CA THR A 173 6.28 -0.55 2.86
C THR A 173 5.77 -0.64 1.43
N ASP A 174 5.41 -1.85 1.02
CA ASP A 174 4.84 -2.09 -0.29
C ASP A 174 3.61 -3.00 -0.20
N LEU A 175 2.60 -2.74 -1.02
CA LEU A 175 1.38 -3.55 -1.00
C LEU A 175 1.62 -4.99 -1.45
N ALA A 176 2.71 -5.28 -2.18
CA ALA A 176 3.12 -6.67 -2.48
C ALA A 176 3.40 -7.46 -1.20
N TRP A 177 3.98 -6.82 -0.18
CA TRP A 177 4.18 -7.41 1.14
C TRP A 177 2.87 -7.56 1.93
N THR A 178 2.02 -6.55 1.89
CA THR A 178 0.74 -6.57 2.58
C THR A 178 -0.18 -7.67 2.04
N ARG A 179 -0.12 -7.95 0.72
CA ARG A 179 -0.84 -9.08 0.09
C ARG A 179 -0.46 -10.45 0.69
N LEU A 180 0.73 -10.57 1.26
CA LEU A 180 1.23 -11.82 1.85
C LEU A 180 0.76 -12.08 3.28
N THR A 181 0.13 -11.13 3.96
CA THR A 181 -0.26 -11.30 5.37
C THR A 181 -1.07 -12.57 5.62
N PRO A 182 -2.07 -12.96 4.81
CA PRO A 182 -2.79 -14.23 5.00
C PRO A 182 -1.87 -15.44 4.84
N TRP A 183 -0.98 -15.44 3.84
CA TRP A 183 -0.03 -16.52 3.60
C TRP A 183 0.93 -16.68 4.79
N ARG A 184 1.56 -15.60 5.22
CA ARG A 184 2.51 -15.61 6.36
C ARG A 184 1.85 -16.10 7.64
N SER A 185 0.61 -15.67 7.89
CA SER A 185 -0.16 -16.10 9.07
C SER A 185 -0.49 -17.59 9.02
N MET A 186 -0.91 -18.11 7.88
CA MET A 186 -1.23 -19.54 7.72
C MET A 186 0.01 -20.42 7.80
N LEU A 187 1.12 -20.00 7.22
CA LEU A 187 2.39 -20.72 7.24
C LEU A 187 2.97 -20.77 8.66
N ALA A 188 2.93 -19.66 9.39
CA ALA A 188 3.33 -19.63 10.80
C ALA A 188 2.45 -20.57 11.64
N ALA A 189 1.12 -20.50 11.48
CA ALA A 189 0.20 -21.38 12.20
C ALA A 189 0.37 -22.87 11.84
N ALA A 190 0.75 -23.20 10.61
CA ALA A 190 1.05 -24.57 10.19
C ALA A 190 2.31 -25.11 10.91
N LEU A 191 3.35 -24.31 11.05
CA LEU A 191 4.56 -24.67 11.78
C LEU A 191 4.34 -24.78 13.29
N ASP A 192 3.49 -23.93 13.88
CA ASP A 192 3.12 -24.02 15.29
C ASP A 192 2.34 -25.31 15.61
N GLN A 193 1.51 -25.78 14.68
CA GLN A 193 0.74 -27.03 14.85
C GLN A 193 1.60 -28.29 14.68
N ALA A 194 2.66 -28.20 13.88
CA ALA A 194 3.59 -29.28 13.63
C ALA A 194 5.01 -28.71 13.73
N PRO A 195 5.65 -28.78 14.91
CA PRO A 195 6.99 -28.23 15.14
C PRO A 195 8.05 -29.10 14.47
N LEU A 196 7.94 -29.25 13.15
CA LEU A 196 8.84 -30.01 12.30
C LEU A 196 10.01 -29.15 11.83
N ALA A 197 11.21 -29.68 11.79
CA ALA A 197 12.35 -29.00 11.23
C ALA A 197 12.21 -28.93 9.72
N VAL A 198 12.04 -27.73 9.18
CA VAL A 198 12.02 -27.48 7.72
C VAL A 198 13.44 -27.56 7.20
N THR A 199 13.64 -28.30 6.10
CA THR A 199 14.94 -28.50 5.44
C THR A 199 15.09 -27.72 4.14
N SER A 200 13.99 -27.47 3.45
CA SER A 200 13.89 -26.63 2.25
C SER A 200 12.48 -26.09 2.10
N ALA A 201 12.31 -25.07 1.28
CA ALA A 201 10.99 -24.56 0.93
C ALA A 201 10.92 -24.20 -0.55
N ALA A 202 9.70 -24.10 -1.09
CA ALA A 202 9.45 -23.60 -2.43
C ALA A 202 8.22 -22.69 -2.46
N VAL A 203 8.29 -21.62 -3.25
CA VAL A 203 7.19 -20.69 -3.49
C VAL A 203 6.79 -20.75 -4.96
N GLU A 204 5.56 -21.12 -5.22
CA GLU A 204 4.98 -21.32 -6.54
C GLU A 204 4.16 -20.08 -6.95
N SER A 205 4.45 -19.49 -8.12
CA SER A 205 3.73 -18.33 -8.64
C SER A 205 4.05 -18.09 -10.11
N GLU A 206 3.43 -17.08 -10.72
CA GLU A 206 3.91 -16.51 -11.99
C GLU A 206 5.36 -16.01 -11.89
N ALA A 207 6.03 -15.84 -13.04
CA ALA A 207 7.47 -15.59 -13.11
C ALA A 207 7.89 -14.29 -12.40
N GLU A 208 7.20 -13.16 -12.67
CA GLU A 208 7.59 -11.81 -12.22
C GLU A 208 6.76 -11.34 -11.01
N ASN A 209 6.49 -12.23 -10.08
CA ASN A 209 5.65 -11.92 -8.92
C ASN A 209 6.46 -11.37 -7.74
N PRO A 210 6.34 -10.06 -7.39
CA PRO A 210 7.12 -9.46 -6.32
C PRO A 210 6.69 -9.96 -4.93
N SER A 211 5.42 -10.34 -4.74
CA SER A 211 4.97 -10.95 -3.48
C SER A 211 5.63 -12.31 -3.27
N ALA A 212 5.71 -13.13 -4.31
CA ALA A 212 6.31 -14.45 -4.18
C ALA A 212 7.83 -14.36 -3.92
N GLU A 213 8.51 -13.38 -4.52
CA GLU A 213 9.91 -13.10 -4.23
C GLU A 213 10.10 -12.66 -2.76
N LEU A 214 9.30 -11.73 -2.28
CA LEU A 214 9.31 -11.30 -0.87
C LEU A 214 9.02 -12.47 0.09
N LEU A 215 8.11 -13.38 -0.29
CA LEU A 215 7.81 -14.56 0.52
C LEU A 215 8.98 -15.54 0.58
N ALA A 216 9.66 -15.76 -0.55
CA ALA A 216 10.85 -16.59 -0.60
C ALA A 216 11.97 -16.02 0.29
N ARG A 217 12.29 -14.74 0.15
CA ARG A 217 13.27 -14.04 0.99
C ARG A 217 12.89 -14.06 2.48
N TRP A 218 11.59 -13.95 2.79
CA TRP A 218 11.10 -14.06 4.16
C TRP A 218 11.38 -15.45 4.75
N PHE A 219 11.17 -16.53 3.99
CA PHE A 219 11.53 -17.88 4.40
C PHE A 219 13.03 -18.05 4.62
N GLU A 220 13.85 -17.59 3.68
CA GLU A 220 15.32 -17.66 3.81
C GLU A 220 15.80 -16.99 5.10
N VAL A 221 15.26 -15.81 5.41
CA VAL A 221 15.61 -15.07 6.62
C VAL A 221 15.11 -15.76 7.89
N ARG A 222 13.88 -16.29 7.87
CA ARG A 222 13.21 -16.84 9.07
C ARG A 222 13.60 -18.28 9.37
N LEU A 223 13.64 -19.12 8.35
CA LEU A 223 13.92 -20.55 8.49
C LEU A 223 15.40 -20.90 8.28
N ARG A 224 16.15 -20.04 7.55
CA ARG A 224 17.55 -20.25 7.20
C ARG A 224 17.77 -21.52 6.38
N VAL A 225 16.83 -21.82 5.51
CA VAL A 225 16.87 -22.97 4.59
C VAL A 225 16.95 -22.50 3.14
N PRO A 226 17.36 -23.34 2.19
CA PRO A 226 17.22 -23.07 0.76
C PRO A 226 15.75 -22.89 0.40
N VAL A 227 15.46 -21.89 -0.46
CA VAL A 227 14.11 -21.61 -0.95
C VAL A 227 14.12 -21.49 -2.46
N ASP A 228 13.33 -22.33 -3.12
CA ASP A 228 13.19 -22.33 -4.57
C ASP A 228 11.98 -21.49 -5.01
N ARG A 229 12.14 -20.76 -6.12
CA ARG A 229 11.06 -20.14 -6.85
C ARG A 229 10.61 -21.05 -7.98
N VAL A 230 9.36 -21.49 -7.94
CA VAL A 230 8.78 -22.37 -8.98
C VAL A 230 7.77 -21.57 -9.79
N VAL A 231 8.04 -21.46 -11.09
CA VAL A 231 7.13 -20.75 -12.01
C VAL A 231 5.95 -21.62 -12.37
N THR A 232 4.75 -21.05 -12.24
CA THR A 232 3.46 -21.68 -12.58
C THR A 232 2.63 -20.72 -13.43
N ASP A 233 1.58 -21.23 -14.08
CA ASP A 233 0.68 -20.43 -14.92
C ASP A 233 -0.33 -19.57 -14.12
N GLY A 234 -0.30 -19.62 -12.80
CA GLY A 234 -1.21 -18.87 -11.95
C GLY A 234 -0.85 -17.40 -11.82
N PRO A 235 -1.84 -16.49 -11.72
CA PRO A 235 -1.64 -15.04 -11.72
C PRO A 235 -1.17 -14.46 -10.38
N VAL A 236 -0.86 -15.27 -9.41
CA VAL A 236 -0.45 -14.88 -8.04
C VAL A 236 0.34 -16.01 -7.40
N VAL A 237 0.65 -15.93 -6.11
CA VAL A 237 1.17 -17.07 -5.35
C VAL A 237 0.13 -18.20 -5.36
N THR A 238 0.48 -19.31 -5.99
CA THR A 238 -0.40 -20.49 -6.18
C THR A 238 -0.13 -21.57 -5.16
N GLY A 239 1.07 -21.65 -4.62
CA GLY A 239 1.46 -22.65 -3.65
C GLY A 239 2.68 -22.28 -2.84
N VAL A 240 2.78 -22.92 -1.68
CA VAL A 240 3.99 -22.93 -0.84
C VAL A 240 4.19 -24.33 -0.32
N ARG A 241 5.41 -24.82 -0.45
CA ARG A 241 5.85 -26.12 0.05
C ARG A 241 7.00 -25.92 1.04
N MET A 242 6.97 -26.71 2.12
CA MET A 242 8.06 -26.80 3.10
C MET A 242 8.36 -28.27 3.33
N ASP A 243 9.56 -28.70 2.97
CA ASP A 243 10.01 -30.08 3.14
C ASP A 243 10.51 -30.32 4.57
N THR A 244 10.14 -31.44 5.15
CA THR A 244 10.56 -31.88 6.49
C THR A 244 10.95 -33.35 6.46
N ALA A 245 11.57 -33.86 7.54
CA ALA A 245 11.90 -35.28 7.66
C ALA A 245 10.67 -36.20 7.62
N ASP A 246 9.51 -35.71 8.07
CA ASP A 246 8.28 -36.48 8.18
C ASP A 246 7.35 -36.33 6.96
N GLY A 247 7.73 -35.53 5.96
CA GLY A 247 6.99 -35.26 4.76
C GLY A 247 6.86 -33.76 4.48
N GLU A 248 5.96 -33.42 3.56
CA GLU A 248 5.77 -32.06 3.04
C GLU A 248 4.62 -31.34 3.77
N ILE A 249 4.87 -30.14 4.27
CA ILE A 249 3.82 -29.17 4.63
C ILE A 249 3.51 -28.34 3.40
N ARG A 250 2.26 -28.31 2.96
CA ARG A 250 1.87 -27.67 1.70
C ARG A 250 0.63 -26.79 1.85
N ILE A 251 0.67 -25.60 1.28
CA ILE A 251 -0.51 -24.77 1.05
C ILE A 251 -0.67 -24.59 -0.45
N ASP A 252 -1.76 -25.06 -1.02
CA ASP A 252 -2.14 -24.89 -2.41
C ASP A 252 -3.33 -23.94 -2.53
N ARG A 253 -3.29 -23.06 -3.52
CA ARG A 253 -4.42 -22.24 -3.97
C ARG A 253 -4.50 -22.31 -5.49
N PRO A 254 -5.03 -23.39 -6.07
CA PRO A 254 -5.07 -23.55 -7.51
C PRO A 254 -5.97 -22.53 -8.18
N GLU A 255 -7.10 -22.19 -7.55
CA GLU A 255 -8.05 -21.19 -8.07
C GLU A 255 -8.84 -20.52 -6.95
N GLY A 256 -9.19 -19.24 -7.17
CA GLY A 256 -10.12 -18.49 -6.35
C GLY A 256 -9.66 -18.15 -4.92
N PRO A 257 -10.60 -17.94 -3.99
CA PRO A 257 -10.32 -17.47 -2.64
C PRO A 257 -10.05 -18.58 -1.63
N VAL A 258 -9.98 -19.84 -2.09
CA VAL A 258 -9.88 -21.03 -1.22
C VAL A 258 -8.56 -21.72 -1.45
N GLY A 259 -7.84 -21.98 -0.37
CA GLY A 259 -6.64 -22.81 -0.36
C GLY A 259 -6.84 -24.13 0.37
N ARG A 260 -5.86 -25.00 0.29
CA ARG A 260 -5.79 -26.26 1.00
C ARG A 260 -4.47 -26.35 1.75
N LEU A 261 -4.53 -26.62 3.04
CA LEU A 261 -3.37 -26.92 3.88
C LEU A 261 -3.26 -28.43 4.08
N ALA A 262 -2.11 -28.99 3.77
CA ALA A 262 -1.72 -30.35 4.09
C ALA A 262 -0.53 -30.32 5.06
N ILE A 263 -0.61 -31.11 6.13
CA ILE A 263 0.45 -31.31 7.12
C ILE A 263 0.67 -32.82 7.29
N PRO A 264 1.91 -33.33 7.33
CA PRO A 264 2.18 -34.74 7.54
C PRO A 264 1.43 -35.32 8.74
N GLY A 265 0.80 -36.46 8.55
CA GLY A 265 0.04 -37.15 9.59
C GLY A 265 -1.31 -36.50 9.98
N GLN A 266 -1.72 -35.41 9.34
CA GLN A 266 -3.00 -34.75 9.59
C GLN A 266 -3.91 -34.74 8.36
N PRO A 267 -5.25 -34.73 8.54
CA PRO A 267 -6.17 -34.52 7.44
C PRO A 267 -5.98 -33.14 6.80
N SER A 268 -6.06 -33.06 5.47
CA SER A 268 -6.01 -31.75 4.80
C SER A 268 -7.19 -30.88 5.19
N ARG A 269 -6.95 -29.58 5.28
CA ARG A 269 -7.92 -28.57 5.68
C ARG A 269 -8.11 -27.52 4.60
N VAL A 270 -9.33 -27.02 4.47
CA VAL A 270 -9.66 -25.90 3.59
C VAL A 270 -9.36 -24.59 4.32
N LEU A 271 -8.72 -23.66 3.63
CA LEU A 271 -8.35 -22.34 4.14
C LEU A 271 -8.99 -21.24 3.29
N ALA A 272 -9.32 -20.13 3.94
CA ALA A 272 -9.69 -18.91 3.22
C ALA A 272 -8.41 -18.11 2.87
N LEU A 273 -8.09 -18.02 1.59
CA LEU A 273 -6.98 -17.24 1.04
C LEU A 273 -7.52 -16.22 0.02
N LYS A 274 -8.46 -15.39 0.47
CA LYS A 274 -9.10 -14.36 -0.35
C LYS A 274 -8.05 -13.39 -0.91
N VAL A 275 -8.18 -13.04 -2.19
CA VAL A 275 -7.51 -11.89 -2.78
C VAL A 275 -8.15 -10.63 -2.22
N ARG A 276 -7.35 -9.80 -1.56
CA ARG A 276 -7.82 -8.57 -0.92
C ARG A 276 -7.85 -7.42 -1.91
N THR A 277 -8.82 -6.55 -1.74
CA THR A 277 -8.93 -5.30 -2.50
C THR A 277 -7.86 -4.30 -2.05
N THR A 278 -7.53 -3.33 -2.90
CA THR A 278 -6.61 -2.23 -2.54
C THR A 278 -7.06 -1.49 -1.28
N ALA A 279 -8.36 -1.28 -1.10
CA ALA A 279 -8.92 -0.68 0.11
C ALA A 279 -8.60 -1.48 1.38
N GLU A 280 -8.74 -2.81 1.34
CA GLU A 280 -8.40 -3.70 2.46
C GLU A 280 -6.89 -3.72 2.76
N LEU A 281 -6.06 -3.59 1.72
CA LEU A 281 -4.61 -3.50 1.89
C LEU A 281 -4.21 -2.17 2.53
N ILE A 282 -4.75 -1.06 2.06
CA ILE A 282 -4.51 0.26 2.64
C ILE A 282 -5.03 0.32 4.09
N ALA A 283 -6.22 -0.21 4.37
CA ALA A 283 -6.75 -0.26 5.73
C ALA A 283 -5.82 -1.02 6.69
N GLU A 284 -5.19 -2.11 6.25
CA GLU A 284 -4.18 -2.83 7.05
C GLU A 284 -2.95 -1.96 7.31
N GLU A 285 -2.43 -1.25 6.30
CA GLU A 285 -1.26 -0.38 6.45
C GLU A 285 -1.53 0.83 7.35
N LEU A 286 -2.77 1.35 7.38
CA LEU A 286 -3.18 2.43 8.27
C LEU A 286 -3.36 2.01 9.73
N ARG A 287 -3.50 0.71 10.01
CA ARG A 287 -3.67 0.17 11.35
C ARG A 287 -2.39 0.25 12.18
N ARG A 288 -1.23 0.10 11.55
CA ARG A 288 0.06 0.09 12.21
C ARG A 288 1.07 0.95 11.45
N LEU A 289 1.47 2.05 12.05
CA LEU A 289 2.35 3.04 11.43
C LEU A 289 3.83 2.85 11.79
N ASP A 290 4.14 2.00 12.76
CA ASP A 290 5.52 1.64 13.11
C ASP A 290 6.22 0.91 11.94
N PRO A 291 7.55 1.05 11.80
CA PRO A 291 8.32 0.31 10.81
C PRO A 291 8.08 -1.20 10.91
N ASP A 292 7.87 -1.87 9.77
CA ASP A 292 7.73 -3.33 9.70
C ASP A 292 9.13 -3.97 9.55
N GLU A 293 9.66 -4.45 10.68
CA GLU A 293 10.97 -5.12 10.71
C GLU A 293 10.98 -6.43 9.90
N ALA A 294 9.84 -7.12 9.80
CA ALA A 294 9.74 -8.34 9.01
C ALA A 294 9.79 -8.05 7.51
N TYR A 295 9.14 -6.95 7.07
CA TYR A 295 9.28 -6.44 5.71
C TYR A 295 10.71 -6.03 5.42
N ALA A 296 11.30 -5.20 6.30
CA ALA A 296 12.67 -4.73 6.13
C ALA A 296 13.69 -5.89 6.00
N ALA A 297 13.51 -6.94 6.79
CA ALA A 297 14.36 -8.12 6.73
C ALA A 297 14.16 -8.92 5.43
N ALA A 298 12.89 -9.14 5.02
CA ALA A 298 12.57 -9.84 3.79
C ALA A 298 13.04 -9.05 2.54
N LEU A 299 12.86 -7.73 2.55
CA LEU A 299 13.25 -6.86 1.44
C LEU A 299 14.77 -6.90 1.18
N ARG A 300 15.56 -6.86 2.25
CA ARG A 300 17.03 -6.92 2.16
C ARG A 300 17.56 -8.31 1.82
N GLY A 301 16.74 -9.34 2.03
CA GLY A 301 17.16 -10.71 1.84
C GLY A 301 18.23 -11.17 2.85
N ARG A 302 18.81 -12.34 2.58
CA ARG A 302 19.95 -12.88 3.33
C ARG A 302 21.23 -12.23 2.80
N ALA A 303 21.93 -11.48 3.65
CA ALA A 303 23.25 -10.95 3.36
C ALA A 303 24.30 -12.06 3.21
#